data_2bd2e3d662edc1098ad5ebd2096a5242
#
_entry.id   2bd2e3d662edc1098ad5ebd2096a5242
#
_cell.length_a   1.000
_cell.length_b   1.000
_cell.length_c   1.000
_cell.angle_alpha   90.00
_cell.angle_beta   90.00
_cell.angle_gamma   90.00
#
_symmetry.space_group_name_H-M   'P 1'
#
loop_
_entity.id
_entity.type
_entity.pdbx_description
1 polymer ?
#
loop_
_entity_poly.entity_id
_entity_poly.type
_entity_poly.pdbx_seq_one_letter_code
_entity_poly.pdbx_strand_id
1 'polypeptide(L)'
;MGWGLSAGAGLDETSPTPCPFPGREGFREYMMRYLPLTQPDRDAMLGVIGAATIDDLFVDVPESARLDGPVHGLPNHASELSVERHMTALARQNVVAGEVPFFLGAGAYRHHVPASVDHLIQRGEFLTAYTPYQPEIAQGTLQMLFEFQTQVARLLGTDVANASMYDGSTACWEAIGMARRITRRGKAILSGGLHPHYVNVARTMAKYTGDALETSLPTLTAETDIDALIAAIDGDTSCVVVQYPDILGRIADLTPLADACHANKALLIAVVTEPVALGAIRSPGEMDADIVVGEGQSLGVGLQFGGPYVGLFGCKDKYVRQMPGRLCGETVDADGKRGFVLTLSTREQHIRREKATSNICTNSGLCALAFSVHMTLLGERGLRQLAAINHVGAAAAAERLAQIPGVELVTDTFFNEFTLKLPVEARPVVRTLADRGILAGVSLGRLYPDQAALANGLIVAVTETTTAEDVEMFATALQEVLA
;
A
#
# COMPACT_ATOMS: atom_id res chain seq x y z
N MET A 1 -8.44 -26.15 -36.31
CA MET A 1 -7.83 -25.23 -37.30
C MET A 1 -6.92 -24.30 -36.52
N GLY A 2 -5.60 -24.49 -36.68
CA GLY A 2 -4.63 -23.75 -35.89
C GLY A 2 -4.39 -22.36 -36.46
N TRP A 3 -4.25 -21.40 -35.60
CA TRP A 3 -3.65 -20.12 -35.87
C TRP A 3 -2.29 -20.04 -35.17
N GLY A 4 -1.25 -20.40 -35.92
CA GLY A 4 0.11 -20.14 -35.50
C GLY A 4 0.43 -18.66 -35.68
N LEU A 5 0.73 -17.96 -34.60
CA LEU A 5 1.35 -16.64 -34.67
C LEU A 5 2.86 -16.85 -34.77
N SER A 6 3.37 -16.68 -36.01
CA SER A 6 4.81 -16.58 -36.25
C SER A 6 5.33 -15.25 -35.71
N ALA A 7 6.28 -15.31 -34.81
CA ALA A 7 7.14 -14.18 -34.48
C ALA A 7 7.97 -13.78 -35.71
N GLY A 8 7.99 -12.49 -36.05
CA GLY A 8 8.94 -11.96 -37.02
C GLY A 8 8.34 -10.94 -37.98
N ALA A 9 8.03 -9.76 -37.50
CA ALA A 9 8.03 -8.56 -38.33
C ALA A 9 8.89 -7.52 -37.64
N GLY A 10 10.15 -7.41 -38.07
CA GLY A 10 11.03 -6.33 -37.68
C GLY A 10 10.40 -5.01 -38.08
N LEU A 11 10.25 -4.12 -37.11
CA LEU A 11 9.88 -2.74 -37.38
C LEU A 11 11.04 -2.10 -38.16
N ASP A 12 10.77 -1.78 -39.41
CA ASP A 12 11.67 -0.99 -40.26
C ASP A 12 11.70 0.44 -39.71
N GLU A 13 12.79 0.80 -39.03
CA GLU A 13 12.98 2.10 -38.37
C GLU A 13 13.20 3.26 -39.36
N THR A 14 13.10 3.06 -40.64
CA THR A 14 13.52 4.06 -41.66
C THR A 14 12.40 4.68 -42.47
N SER A 15 11.13 4.38 -42.23
CA SER A 15 10.03 4.97 -42.98
C SER A 15 9.13 5.83 -42.11
N PRO A 16 9.27 7.17 -42.11
CA PRO A 16 8.27 8.02 -41.47
C PRO A 16 6.97 7.96 -42.28
N THR A 17 5.92 7.49 -41.66
CA THR A 17 4.53 7.56 -42.20
C THR A 17 4.28 8.98 -42.69
N PRO A 18 3.85 9.20 -43.96
CA PRO A 18 3.60 10.55 -44.44
C PRO A 18 2.51 11.20 -43.64
N CYS A 19 2.82 12.29 -42.95
CA CYS A 19 1.82 13.14 -42.30
C CYS A 19 1.00 13.82 -43.42
N PRO A 20 -0.35 13.71 -43.44
CA PRO A 20 -1.18 14.29 -44.50
C PRO A 20 -1.31 15.82 -44.43
N PHE A 21 -0.53 16.51 -43.62
CA PHE A 21 -0.59 17.95 -43.45
C PHE A 21 0.66 18.65 -43.99
N PRO A 22 0.50 19.85 -44.57
CA PRO A 22 1.59 20.52 -45.26
C PRO A 22 2.68 21.01 -44.30
N GLY A 23 3.92 20.77 -44.72
CA GLY A 23 5.15 21.48 -44.35
C GLY A 23 5.60 21.42 -42.89
N ARG A 24 6.70 20.74 -42.62
CA ARG A 24 7.36 20.65 -41.29
C ARG A 24 7.76 22.01 -40.68
N GLU A 25 7.80 23.09 -41.43
CA GLU A 25 8.24 24.40 -40.94
C GLU A 25 7.13 25.14 -40.15
N GLY A 26 5.86 24.99 -40.53
CA GLY A 26 4.74 25.62 -39.80
C GLY A 26 4.41 24.96 -38.46
N PHE A 27 4.83 23.73 -38.22
CA PHE A 27 4.53 23.00 -36.98
C PHE A 27 5.47 23.35 -35.82
N ARG A 28 6.67 23.86 -36.06
CA ARG A 28 7.59 24.25 -34.99
C ARG A 28 7.08 25.40 -34.14
N GLU A 29 6.33 26.32 -34.72
CA GLU A 29 5.76 27.49 -34.00
C GLU A 29 4.56 27.12 -33.10
N TYR A 30 3.81 26.07 -33.44
CA TYR A 30 2.62 25.65 -32.68
C TYR A 30 2.89 24.70 -31.52
N MET A 31 4.12 24.26 -31.32
CA MET A 31 4.44 23.15 -30.41
C MET A 31 4.76 23.56 -28.98
N MET A 32 4.65 24.83 -28.67
CA MET A 32 4.86 25.35 -27.33
C MET A 32 3.56 25.86 -26.70
N ARG A 33 2.48 25.16 -26.95
CA ARG A 33 1.12 25.52 -26.54
C ARG A 33 0.98 25.80 -25.05
N TYR A 34 1.76 25.13 -24.23
CA TYR A 34 1.73 25.25 -22.78
C TYR A 34 2.86 26.11 -22.20
N LEU A 35 3.77 26.58 -23.03
CA LEU A 35 4.82 27.52 -22.63
C LEU A 35 4.40 28.95 -23.00
N PRO A 36 4.38 29.87 -22.03
CA PRO A 36 3.85 31.22 -22.25
C PRO A 36 4.73 32.09 -23.17
N LEU A 37 5.97 31.67 -23.46
CA LEU A 37 6.95 32.44 -24.21
C LEU A 37 6.97 32.06 -25.68
N THR A 38 6.73 33.03 -26.55
CA THR A 38 6.93 32.91 -28.00
C THR A 38 8.40 33.11 -28.38
N GLN A 39 8.77 32.84 -29.65
CA GLN A 39 10.14 33.08 -30.09
C GLN A 39 10.50 34.59 -30.01
N PRO A 40 9.66 35.53 -30.44
CA PRO A 40 9.92 36.99 -30.21
C PRO A 40 10.15 37.37 -28.74
N ASP A 41 9.41 36.76 -27.80
CA ASP A 41 9.62 37.01 -26.38
C ASP A 41 11.01 36.53 -25.94
N ARG A 42 11.44 35.37 -26.39
CA ARG A 42 12.77 34.82 -26.10
C ARG A 42 13.89 35.65 -26.69
N ASP A 43 13.72 36.11 -27.95
CA ASP A 43 14.70 36.98 -28.61
C ASP A 43 14.82 38.31 -27.88
N ALA A 44 13.70 38.87 -27.42
CA ALA A 44 13.70 40.09 -26.61
C ALA A 44 14.40 39.89 -25.25
N MET A 45 14.17 38.74 -24.60
CA MET A 45 14.84 38.37 -23.34
C MET A 45 16.33 38.20 -23.52
N LEU A 46 16.77 37.48 -24.59
CA LEU A 46 18.18 37.31 -24.92
C LEU A 46 18.86 38.64 -25.22
N GLY A 47 18.18 39.55 -25.92
CA GLY A 47 18.64 40.89 -26.16
C GLY A 47 18.90 41.71 -24.88
N VAL A 48 18.02 41.58 -23.89
CA VAL A 48 18.21 42.22 -22.58
C VAL A 48 19.37 41.62 -21.80
N ILE A 49 19.53 40.25 -21.87
CA ILE A 49 20.63 39.54 -21.21
C ILE A 49 21.97 39.79 -21.89
N GLY A 50 21.98 40.10 -23.19
CA GLY A 50 23.17 40.27 -23.99
C GLY A 50 23.74 38.94 -24.54
N ALA A 51 22.91 37.92 -24.64
CA ALA A 51 23.24 36.61 -25.23
C ALA A 51 22.66 36.51 -26.63
N ALA A 52 23.36 35.84 -27.56
CA ALA A 52 22.87 35.59 -28.93
C ALA A 52 21.91 34.42 -29.01
N THR A 53 22.12 33.40 -28.21
CA THR A 53 21.36 32.16 -28.20
C THR A 53 21.08 31.70 -26.78
N ILE A 54 20.12 30.76 -26.63
CA ILE A 54 19.86 30.11 -25.32
C ILE A 54 21.08 29.31 -24.87
N ASP A 55 21.84 28.73 -25.80
CA ASP A 55 23.03 27.93 -25.47
C ASP A 55 24.15 28.77 -24.84
N ASP A 56 24.20 30.08 -25.16
CA ASP A 56 25.14 31.00 -24.55
C ASP A 56 24.86 31.23 -23.05
N LEU A 57 23.70 30.88 -22.55
CA LEU A 57 23.35 30.96 -21.12
C LEU A 57 23.99 29.84 -20.28
N PHE A 58 24.49 28.79 -20.92
CA PHE A 58 25.10 27.64 -20.25
C PHE A 58 26.63 27.74 -20.16
N VAL A 59 27.16 28.94 -19.92
CA VAL A 59 28.61 29.20 -19.85
C VAL A 59 29.33 28.38 -18.78
N ASP A 60 28.62 27.99 -17.72
CA ASP A 60 29.17 27.18 -16.62
C ASP A 60 29.26 25.68 -16.95
N VAL A 61 28.64 25.25 -18.07
CA VAL A 61 28.70 23.85 -18.53
C VAL A 61 29.85 23.71 -19.52
N PRO A 62 30.88 22.89 -19.21
CA PRO A 62 31.96 22.64 -20.13
C PRO A 62 31.45 22.13 -21.50
N GLU A 63 32.02 22.56 -22.58
CA GLU A 63 31.60 22.16 -23.93
C GLU A 63 31.61 20.63 -24.11
N SER A 64 32.59 19.94 -23.51
CA SER A 64 32.68 18.46 -23.52
C SER A 64 31.57 17.75 -22.77
N ALA A 65 30.78 18.46 -21.96
CA ALA A 65 29.64 17.93 -21.21
C ALA A 65 28.29 18.34 -21.82
N ARG A 66 28.29 19.15 -22.88
CA ARG A 66 27.09 19.53 -23.62
C ARG A 66 26.71 18.45 -24.61
N LEU A 67 25.41 18.25 -24.78
CA LEU A 67 24.90 17.38 -25.84
C LEU A 67 24.82 18.14 -27.17
N ASP A 68 25.29 17.53 -28.26
CA ASP A 68 25.20 18.08 -29.61
C ASP A 68 23.77 18.08 -30.19
N GLY A 69 22.82 17.52 -29.44
CA GLY A 69 21.42 17.40 -29.86
C GLY A 69 20.56 16.67 -28.82
N PRO A 70 19.36 16.21 -29.20
CA PRO A 70 18.50 15.43 -28.32
C PRO A 70 19.22 14.19 -27.76
N VAL A 71 18.86 13.77 -26.56
CA VAL A 71 19.42 12.57 -25.92
C VAL A 71 19.22 11.37 -26.84
N HIS A 72 20.33 10.68 -27.17
CA HIS A 72 20.30 9.53 -28.05
C HIS A 72 19.39 8.42 -27.50
N GLY A 73 18.57 7.82 -28.34
CA GLY A 73 17.65 6.74 -27.97
C GLY A 73 16.33 7.21 -27.38
N LEU A 74 16.13 8.52 -27.15
CA LEU A 74 14.80 9.04 -26.80
C LEU A 74 14.02 9.40 -28.08
N PRO A 75 12.74 9.01 -28.17
CA PRO A 75 11.88 9.39 -29.28
C PRO A 75 11.67 10.92 -29.31
N ASN A 76 11.44 11.45 -30.48
CA ASN A 76 10.98 12.83 -30.61
C ASN A 76 9.60 13.00 -29.94
N HIS A 77 9.24 14.27 -29.67
CA HIS A 77 7.90 14.58 -29.16
C HIS A 77 6.82 13.99 -30.07
N ALA A 78 5.74 13.56 -29.48
CA ALA A 78 4.56 13.06 -30.16
C ALA A 78 3.33 13.91 -29.83
N SER A 79 2.30 13.89 -30.68
CA SER A 79 1.03 14.55 -30.37
C SER A 79 0.33 13.84 -29.20
N GLU A 80 -0.50 14.57 -28.46
CA GLU A 80 -1.30 14.03 -27.35
C GLU A 80 -2.11 12.79 -27.81
N LEU A 81 -2.79 12.87 -28.95
CA LEU A 81 -3.53 11.72 -29.51
C LEU A 81 -2.64 10.50 -29.78
N SER A 82 -1.39 10.72 -30.27
CA SER A 82 -0.46 9.63 -30.52
C SER A 82 -0.01 8.96 -29.23
N VAL A 83 0.29 9.77 -28.21
CA VAL A 83 0.67 9.29 -26.87
C VAL A 83 -0.49 8.53 -26.23
N GLU A 84 -1.70 9.07 -26.27
CA GLU A 84 -2.91 8.43 -25.74
C GLU A 84 -3.15 7.06 -26.38
N ARG A 85 -3.06 6.97 -27.72
CA ARG A 85 -3.20 5.69 -28.43
C ARG A 85 -2.14 4.68 -28.05
N HIS A 86 -0.90 5.13 -27.93
CA HIS A 86 0.21 4.26 -27.53
C HIS A 86 0.03 3.74 -26.10
N MET A 87 -0.25 4.64 -25.15
CA MET A 87 -0.48 4.28 -23.75
C MET A 87 -1.71 3.38 -23.57
N THR A 88 -2.79 3.65 -24.31
CA THR A 88 -3.98 2.80 -24.31
C THR A 88 -3.68 1.39 -24.84
N ALA A 89 -2.85 1.27 -25.89
CA ALA A 89 -2.45 -0.03 -26.42
C ALA A 89 -1.61 -0.82 -25.42
N LEU A 90 -0.72 -0.16 -24.64
CA LEU A 90 0.01 -0.78 -23.55
C LEU A 90 -0.92 -1.17 -22.38
N ALA A 91 -1.83 -0.29 -21.99
CA ALA A 91 -2.79 -0.54 -20.91
C ALA A 91 -3.65 -1.78 -21.18
N ARG A 92 -4.10 -1.97 -22.42
CA ARG A 92 -4.90 -3.15 -22.83
C ARG A 92 -4.17 -4.49 -22.76
N GLN A 93 -2.86 -4.50 -22.55
CA GLN A 93 -2.08 -5.73 -22.33
C GLN A 93 -2.13 -6.20 -20.86
N ASN A 94 -2.65 -5.37 -19.96
CA ASN A 94 -2.81 -5.71 -18.56
C ASN A 94 -4.18 -6.35 -18.31
N VAL A 95 -4.25 -7.23 -17.32
CA VAL A 95 -5.51 -7.78 -16.82
C VAL A 95 -6.00 -6.88 -15.70
N VAL A 96 -7.21 -6.33 -15.86
CA VAL A 96 -7.82 -5.45 -14.87
C VAL A 96 -8.61 -6.27 -13.85
N ALA A 97 -8.37 -6.03 -12.56
CA ALA A 97 -9.03 -6.75 -11.47
C ALA A 97 -10.57 -6.73 -11.53
N GLY A 98 -11.16 -5.72 -12.20
CA GLY A 98 -12.61 -5.58 -12.38
C GLY A 98 -13.23 -6.38 -13.52
N GLU A 99 -12.42 -6.98 -14.38
CA GLU A 99 -12.87 -7.63 -15.63
C GLU A 99 -12.79 -9.16 -15.58
N VAL A 100 -12.22 -9.72 -14.50
CA VAL A 100 -12.03 -11.16 -14.34
C VAL A 100 -12.36 -11.59 -12.91
N PRO A 101 -12.70 -12.88 -12.68
CA PRO A 101 -12.77 -13.43 -11.33
C PRO A 101 -11.48 -13.17 -10.55
N PHE A 102 -11.58 -12.51 -9.41
CA PHE A 102 -10.45 -11.96 -8.68
C PHE A 102 -10.47 -12.39 -7.21
N PHE A 103 -9.48 -13.21 -6.83
CA PHE A 103 -9.34 -13.77 -5.48
C PHE A 103 -7.97 -13.47 -4.86
N LEU A 104 -7.24 -12.47 -5.41
CA LEU A 104 -5.98 -12.05 -4.84
C LEU A 104 -6.19 -11.29 -3.53
N GLY A 105 -5.30 -11.54 -2.59
CA GLY A 105 -5.24 -10.91 -1.28
C GLY A 105 -3.80 -10.72 -0.86
N ALA A 106 -3.43 -11.28 0.30
CA ALA A 106 -2.11 -11.21 0.89
C ALA A 106 -1.64 -9.75 1.05
N GLY A 107 -2.48 -8.92 1.69
CA GLY A 107 -2.16 -7.55 2.07
C GLY A 107 -2.59 -6.46 1.08
N ALA A 108 -3.24 -6.82 -0.04
CA ALA A 108 -3.88 -5.87 -0.94
C ALA A 108 -5.18 -6.47 -1.47
N TYR A 109 -6.30 -5.79 -1.23
CA TYR A 109 -7.63 -6.35 -1.47
C TYR A 109 -8.45 -5.45 -2.39
N ARG A 110 -9.23 -6.07 -3.26
CA ARG A 110 -10.14 -5.34 -4.13
C ARG A 110 -11.46 -5.08 -3.41
N HIS A 111 -11.68 -3.84 -3.03
CA HIS A 111 -12.96 -3.35 -2.52
C HIS A 111 -13.60 -2.35 -3.47
N HIS A 112 -14.90 -2.16 -3.36
CA HIS A 112 -15.61 -1.13 -4.08
C HIS A 112 -15.32 0.24 -3.48
N VAL A 113 -14.75 1.14 -4.27
CA VAL A 113 -14.56 2.54 -3.90
C VAL A 113 -15.70 3.37 -4.48
N PRO A 114 -16.53 4.04 -3.68
CA PRO A 114 -17.63 4.87 -4.18
C PRO A 114 -17.13 6.01 -5.08
N ALA A 115 -17.84 6.30 -6.16
CA ALA A 115 -17.50 7.40 -7.09
C ALA A 115 -17.41 8.78 -6.42
N SER A 116 -18.10 8.97 -5.30
CA SER A 116 -18.00 10.18 -4.48
C SER A 116 -16.62 10.35 -3.84
N VAL A 117 -15.92 9.26 -3.51
CA VAL A 117 -14.53 9.32 -3.00
C VAL A 117 -13.64 9.89 -4.08
N ASP A 118 -13.67 9.31 -5.29
CA ASP A 118 -12.89 9.77 -6.43
C ASP A 118 -13.18 11.23 -6.78
N HIS A 119 -14.45 11.61 -6.81
CA HIS A 119 -14.86 13.00 -7.07
C HIS A 119 -14.31 13.98 -6.02
N LEU A 120 -14.39 13.64 -4.73
CA LEU A 120 -13.99 14.54 -3.65
C LEU A 120 -12.47 14.72 -3.55
N ILE A 121 -11.69 13.67 -3.78
CA ILE A 121 -10.23 13.78 -3.73
C ILE A 121 -9.65 14.60 -4.90
N GLN A 122 -10.39 14.75 -5.99
CA GLN A 122 -9.99 15.54 -7.16
C GLN A 122 -10.32 17.03 -7.03
N ARG A 123 -10.97 17.45 -5.96
CA ARG A 123 -11.24 18.88 -5.75
C ARG A 123 -9.94 19.68 -5.57
N GLY A 124 -9.83 20.82 -6.22
CA GLY A 124 -8.63 21.65 -6.22
C GLY A 124 -8.14 22.04 -4.84
N GLU A 125 -9.07 22.20 -3.87
CA GLU A 125 -8.75 22.53 -2.48
C GLU A 125 -7.90 21.46 -1.78
N PHE A 126 -8.05 20.19 -2.19
CA PHE A 126 -7.27 19.06 -1.65
C PHE A 126 -6.14 18.62 -2.57
N LEU A 127 -6.42 18.54 -3.89
CA LEU A 127 -5.48 17.99 -4.87
C LEU A 127 -4.19 18.80 -4.95
N THR A 128 -4.28 20.13 -4.83
CA THR A 128 -3.13 21.04 -4.88
C THR A 128 -2.47 21.26 -3.53
N ALA A 129 -3.06 20.80 -2.43
CA ALA A 129 -2.49 20.92 -1.09
C ALA A 129 -1.26 20.02 -0.94
N TYR A 130 -0.18 20.59 -0.42
CA TYR A 130 1.01 19.83 -0.03
C TYR A 130 1.05 19.70 1.51
N THR A 131 2.17 19.93 2.14
CA THR A 131 2.26 19.87 3.59
C THR A 131 1.67 21.14 4.22
N PRO A 132 0.73 21.02 5.17
CA PRO A 132 0.06 22.17 5.78
C PRO A 132 0.92 22.83 6.87
N TYR A 133 2.09 23.39 6.51
CA TYR A 133 2.99 24.03 7.46
C TYR A 133 2.46 25.35 8.02
N GLN A 134 1.68 26.08 7.23
CA GLN A 134 1.07 27.35 7.63
C GLN A 134 -0.39 27.11 8.03
N PRO A 135 -0.68 26.98 9.33
CA PRO A 135 -2.03 26.68 9.79
C PRO A 135 -3.05 27.77 9.39
N GLU A 136 -2.62 29.00 9.22
CA GLU A 136 -3.48 30.14 8.87
C GLU A 136 -4.22 29.94 7.53
N ILE A 137 -3.60 29.23 6.58
CA ILE A 137 -4.16 29.02 5.24
C ILE A 137 -4.52 27.56 4.96
N ALA A 138 -4.25 26.64 5.89
CA ALA A 138 -4.38 25.20 5.69
C ALA A 138 -5.37 24.54 6.68
N GLN A 139 -6.29 25.30 7.27
CA GLN A 139 -7.21 24.79 8.30
C GLN A 139 -8.05 23.60 7.83
N GLY A 140 -8.55 23.62 6.60
CA GLY A 140 -9.33 22.51 6.06
C GLY A 140 -8.51 21.22 5.90
N THR A 141 -7.27 21.32 5.43
CA THR A 141 -6.34 20.17 5.33
C THR A 141 -5.97 19.64 6.72
N LEU A 142 -5.71 20.50 7.67
CA LEU A 142 -5.39 20.13 9.05
C LEU A 142 -6.58 19.48 9.74
N GLN A 143 -7.80 19.98 9.53
CA GLN A 143 -9.03 19.39 10.04
C GLN A 143 -9.21 17.96 9.46
N MET A 144 -9.03 17.80 8.16
CA MET A 144 -9.12 16.49 7.51
C MET A 144 -8.11 15.49 8.11
N LEU A 145 -6.87 15.90 8.34
CA LEU A 145 -5.86 15.07 8.98
C LEU A 145 -6.23 14.72 10.43
N PHE A 146 -6.79 15.65 11.16
CA PHE A 146 -7.28 15.40 12.53
C PHE A 146 -8.44 14.38 12.54
N GLU A 147 -9.36 14.48 11.59
CA GLU A 147 -10.45 13.53 11.41
C GLU A 147 -9.93 12.14 11.00
N PHE A 148 -8.96 12.06 10.08
CA PHE A 148 -8.27 10.82 9.75
C PHE A 148 -7.66 10.16 10.98
N GLN A 149 -6.88 10.90 11.77
CA GLN A 149 -6.29 10.38 13.03
C GLN A 149 -7.35 9.82 13.96
N THR A 150 -8.48 10.52 14.10
CA THR A 150 -9.60 10.09 14.96
C THR A 150 -10.21 8.79 14.46
N GLN A 151 -10.44 8.67 13.16
CA GLN A 151 -11.00 7.47 12.54
C GLN A 151 -10.05 6.28 12.68
N VAL A 152 -8.76 6.47 12.40
CA VAL A 152 -7.74 5.43 12.54
C VAL A 152 -7.59 4.98 13.99
N ALA A 153 -7.49 5.91 14.94
CA ALA A 153 -7.38 5.57 16.35
C ALA A 153 -8.58 4.70 16.83
N ARG A 154 -9.81 5.09 16.46
CA ARG A 154 -11.02 4.33 16.79
C ARG A 154 -11.05 2.96 16.13
N LEU A 155 -10.68 2.88 14.84
CA LEU A 155 -10.67 1.63 14.09
C LEU A 155 -9.68 0.63 14.68
N LEU A 156 -8.47 1.10 15.01
CA LEU A 156 -7.41 0.26 15.56
C LEU A 156 -7.56 -0.03 17.08
N GLY A 157 -8.48 0.66 17.76
CA GLY A 157 -8.67 0.56 19.21
C GLY A 157 -7.56 1.21 20.03
N THR A 158 -6.88 2.23 19.48
CA THR A 158 -5.77 2.94 20.12
C THR A 158 -6.20 4.31 20.60
N ASP A 159 -5.41 4.92 21.50
CA ASP A 159 -5.73 6.24 22.04
C ASP A 159 -5.42 7.37 21.04
N VAL A 160 -4.34 7.22 20.27
CA VAL A 160 -3.83 8.24 19.34
C VAL A 160 -3.37 7.59 18.04
N ALA A 161 -3.61 8.28 16.92
CA ALA A 161 -3.01 7.94 15.61
C ALA A 161 -2.31 9.15 15.00
N ASN A 162 -1.37 8.92 14.08
CA ASN A 162 -0.69 9.96 13.34
C ASN A 162 -1.42 10.33 12.02
N ALA A 163 -0.90 11.33 11.31
CA ALA A 163 -1.47 11.84 10.06
C ALA A 163 -1.21 10.95 8.82
N SER A 164 -0.85 9.73 8.98
CA SER A 164 -0.49 8.60 8.13
C SER A 164 1.00 8.32 8.00
N MET A 165 1.29 7.09 7.63
CA MET A 165 2.60 6.63 7.14
C MET A 165 2.52 6.46 5.62
N TYR A 166 3.62 6.04 4.98
CA TYR A 166 3.63 5.81 3.53
C TYR A 166 2.84 4.57 3.15
N ASP A 167 3.07 3.48 3.86
CA ASP A 167 2.42 2.18 3.71
C ASP A 167 2.50 1.37 5.01
N GLY A 168 1.84 0.23 5.04
CA GLY A 168 1.83 -0.64 6.22
C GLY A 168 3.20 -1.22 6.55
N SER A 169 4.05 -1.51 5.56
CA SER A 169 5.38 -2.10 5.80
C SER A 169 6.33 -1.08 6.43
N THR A 170 6.31 0.15 5.97
CA THR A 170 7.02 1.28 6.57
C THR A 170 6.52 1.56 7.98
N ALA A 171 5.19 1.54 8.18
CA ALA A 171 4.60 1.71 9.50
C ALA A 171 5.06 0.61 10.47
N CYS A 172 5.13 -0.65 10.04
CA CYS A 172 5.63 -1.77 10.83
C CYS A 172 7.09 -1.56 11.27
N TRP A 173 7.97 -1.18 10.35
CA TRP A 173 9.36 -0.90 10.70
C TRP A 173 9.50 0.27 11.69
N GLU A 174 8.78 1.36 11.46
CA GLU A 174 8.80 2.51 12.36
C GLU A 174 8.25 2.18 13.76
N ALA A 175 7.29 1.25 13.86
CA ALA A 175 6.80 0.73 15.14
C ALA A 175 7.89 -0.05 15.90
N ILE A 176 8.65 -0.89 15.21
CA ILE A 176 9.82 -1.59 15.78
C ILE A 176 10.85 -0.57 16.30
N GLY A 177 11.18 0.43 15.48
CA GLY A 177 12.09 1.51 15.90
C GLY A 177 11.55 2.32 17.09
N MET A 178 10.23 2.55 17.15
CA MET A 178 9.58 3.20 18.29
C MET A 178 9.68 2.35 19.56
N ALA A 179 9.41 1.05 19.48
CA ALA A 179 9.53 0.12 20.60
C ALA A 179 10.97 0.09 21.16
N ARG A 180 11.96 0.06 20.28
CA ARG A 180 13.38 0.16 20.67
C ARG A 180 13.67 1.44 21.45
N ARG A 181 13.19 2.60 20.99
CA ARG A 181 13.38 3.88 21.68
C ARG A 181 12.73 3.91 23.07
N ILE A 182 11.55 3.29 23.20
CA ILE A 182 10.80 3.22 24.46
C ILE A 182 11.49 2.27 25.45
N THR A 183 11.79 1.05 25.01
CA THR A 183 12.33 -0.02 25.88
C THR A 183 13.84 0.08 26.09
N ARG A 184 14.55 0.74 25.16
CA ARG A 184 16.02 0.78 25.06
C ARG A 184 16.65 -0.60 24.89
N ARG A 185 15.93 -1.52 24.25
CA ARG A 185 16.35 -2.87 23.92
C ARG A 185 16.36 -3.04 22.40
N GLY A 186 17.20 -3.92 21.86
CA GLY A 186 17.43 -4.04 20.42
C GLY A 186 16.88 -5.29 19.77
N LYS A 187 16.28 -6.24 20.53
CA LYS A 187 15.73 -7.48 20.00
C LYS A 187 14.25 -7.31 19.67
N ALA A 188 13.85 -7.59 18.44
CA ALA A 188 12.44 -7.69 18.03
C ALA A 188 12.14 -9.11 17.55
N ILE A 189 11.04 -9.69 18.02
CA ILE A 189 10.54 -11.02 17.62
C ILE A 189 9.40 -10.82 16.64
N LEU A 190 9.52 -11.38 15.43
CA LEU A 190 8.55 -11.30 14.37
C LEU A 190 7.88 -12.65 14.18
N SER A 191 6.55 -12.68 14.29
CA SER A 191 5.71 -13.87 14.07
C SER A 191 5.93 -14.46 12.67
N GLY A 192 5.86 -15.77 12.55
CA GLY A 192 5.80 -16.47 11.27
C GLY A 192 4.55 -16.12 10.46
N GLY A 193 3.49 -15.66 11.13
CA GLY A 193 2.27 -15.16 10.51
C GLY A 193 2.36 -13.73 9.96
N LEU A 194 3.48 -13.03 10.13
CA LEU A 194 3.68 -11.69 9.54
C LEU A 194 3.99 -11.79 8.05
N HIS A 195 3.40 -10.89 7.27
CA HIS A 195 3.60 -10.82 5.82
C HIS A 195 5.10 -10.78 5.45
N PRO A 196 5.59 -11.68 4.56
CA PRO A 196 7.02 -11.83 4.29
C PRO A 196 7.67 -10.57 3.70
N HIS A 197 6.92 -9.74 2.95
CA HIS A 197 7.46 -8.47 2.47
C HIS A 197 7.69 -7.48 3.62
N TYR A 198 6.87 -7.47 4.65
CA TYR A 198 7.07 -6.67 5.87
C TYR A 198 8.33 -7.13 6.62
N VAL A 199 8.49 -8.46 6.75
CA VAL A 199 9.72 -9.06 7.30
C VAL A 199 10.94 -8.62 6.49
N ASN A 200 10.86 -8.62 5.15
CA ASN A 200 11.98 -8.23 4.29
C ASN A 200 12.32 -6.73 4.42
N VAL A 201 11.32 -5.86 4.54
CA VAL A 201 11.54 -4.44 4.84
C VAL A 201 12.23 -4.29 6.18
N ALA A 202 11.73 -4.94 7.23
CA ALA A 202 12.34 -4.90 8.57
C ALA A 202 13.79 -5.41 8.54
N ARG A 203 14.08 -6.53 7.87
CA ARG A 203 15.45 -7.07 7.71
C ARG A 203 16.37 -6.10 6.99
N THR A 204 15.89 -5.46 5.93
CA THR A 204 16.66 -4.48 5.17
C THR A 204 17.06 -3.31 6.06
N MET A 205 16.12 -2.78 6.80
CA MET A 205 16.35 -1.64 7.68
C MET A 205 17.22 -2.01 8.87
N ALA A 206 16.96 -3.14 9.51
CA ALA A 206 17.73 -3.64 10.66
C ALA A 206 19.23 -3.84 10.35
N LYS A 207 19.54 -4.21 9.11
CA LYS A 207 20.94 -4.32 8.63
C LYS A 207 21.73 -3.02 8.82
N TYR A 208 21.07 -1.86 8.70
CA TYR A 208 21.71 -0.55 8.79
C TYR A 208 21.59 0.09 10.18
N THR A 209 20.66 -0.35 11.00
CA THR A 209 20.46 0.16 12.37
C THR A 209 21.11 -0.72 13.44
N GLY A 210 21.52 -1.95 13.07
CA GLY A 210 22.13 -2.92 14.00
C GLY A 210 21.11 -3.59 14.93
N ASP A 211 19.81 -3.56 14.59
CA ASP A 211 18.78 -4.23 15.37
C ASP A 211 18.80 -5.74 15.16
N ALA A 212 18.55 -6.51 16.22
CA ALA A 212 18.43 -7.95 16.16
C ALA A 212 16.97 -8.33 15.84
N LEU A 213 16.75 -9.03 14.73
CA LEU A 213 15.45 -9.57 14.36
C LEU A 213 15.45 -11.09 14.50
N GLU A 214 14.59 -11.60 15.37
CA GLU A 214 14.26 -13.02 15.46
C GLU A 214 12.99 -13.27 14.65
N THR A 215 13.06 -14.15 13.65
CA THR A 215 11.96 -14.39 12.71
C THR A 215 11.67 -15.87 12.61
N SER A 216 10.40 -16.25 12.63
CA SER A 216 9.93 -17.59 12.35
C SER A 216 9.29 -17.68 10.95
N LEU A 217 8.92 -18.89 10.54
CA LEU A 217 8.15 -19.15 9.32
C LEU A 217 6.75 -19.64 9.70
N PRO A 218 5.73 -19.36 8.89
CA PRO A 218 4.42 -19.92 9.14
C PRO A 218 4.41 -21.45 8.93
N THR A 219 3.54 -22.13 9.63
CA THR A 219 3.21 -23.54 9.39
C THR A 219 1.90 -23.63 8.63
N LEU A 220 1.79 -24.56 7.68
CA LEU A 220 0.56 -24.79 6.91
C LEU A 220 -0.44 -25.64 7.72
N THR A 221 -0.85 -25.08 8.87
CA THR A 221 -1.79 -25.67 9.84
C THR A 221 -2.74 -24.58 10.34
N ALA A 222 -3.84 -24.97 11.01
CA ALA A 222 -4.76 -24.01 11.64
C ALA A 222 -4.17 -23.31 12.86
N GLU A 223 -3.13 -23.85 13.47
CA GLU A 223 -2.52 -23.33 14.69
C GLU A 223 -1.71 -22.05 14.42
N THR A 224 -1.85 -21.06 15.29
CA THR A 224 -1.02 -19.85 15.31
C THR A 224 0.26 -20.07 16.12
N ASP A 225 1.23 -19.19 16.00
CA ASP A 225 2.51 -19.28 16.72
C ASP A 225 2.53 -18.52 18.05
N ILE A 226 1.37 -18.16 18.61
CA ILE A 226 1.25 -17.32 19.83
C ILE A 226 2.03 -17.92 21.01
N ASP A 227 1.88 -19.22 21.29
CA ASP A 227 2.56 -19.87 22.40
C ASP A 227 4.09 -19.90 22.21
N ALA A 228 4.54 -20.09 20.97
CA ALA A 228 5.97 -20.06 20.64
C ALA A 228 6.55 -18.63 20.80
N LEU A 229 5.77 -17.62 20.42
CA LEU A 229 6.16 -16.20 20.62
C LEU A 229 6.26 -15.87 22.10
N ILE A 230 5.29 -16.27 22.92
CA ILE A 230 5.30 -16.09 24.38
C ILE A 230 6.58 -16.74 24.97
N ALA A 231 6.91 -17.95 24.56
CA ALA A 231 8.10 -18.67 25.06
C ALA A 231 9.42 -18.02 24.62
N ALA A 232 9.45 -17.26 23.54
CA ALA A 232 10.65 -16.62 23.01
C ALA A 232 10.96 -15.24 23.66
N ILE A 233 10.01 -14.67 24.43
CA ILE A 233 10.18 -13.38 25.08
C ILE A 233 11.21 -13.50 26.22
N ASP A 234 12.20 -12.61 26.21
CA ASP A 234 13.26 -12.52 27.23
C ASP A 234 13.54 -11.07 27.67
N GLY A 235 14.55 -10.90 28.52
CA GLY A 235 14.97 -9.61 29.06
C GLY A 235 15.49 -8.62 28.01
N ASP A 236 15.91 -9.07 26.84
CA ASP A 236 16.46 -8.25 25.75
C ASP A 236 15.41 -7.90 24.70
N THR A 237 14.21 -8.50 24.79
CA THR A 237 13.11 -8.28 23.87
C THR A 237 12.55 -6.86 23.99
N SER A 238 12.58 -6.10 22.90
CA SER A 238 11.95 -4.76 22.79
C SER A 238 10.48 -4.86 22.45
N CYS A 239 10.15 -5.73 21.51
CA CYS A 239 8.79 -5.94 21.05
C CYS A 239 8.59 -7.31 20.41
N VAL A 240 7.33 -7.74 20.39
CA VAL A 240 6.84 -8.83 19.54
C VAL A 240 5.93 -8.23 18.48
N VAL A 241 6.08 -8.65 17.22
CA VAL A 241 5.31 -8.17 16.07
C VAL A 241 4.48 -9.32 15.53
N VAL A 242 3.15 -9.15 15.49
CA VAL A 242 2.20 -10.10 14.93
C VAL A 242 1.35 -9.44 13.87
N GLN A 243 0.85 -10.19 12.89
CA GLN A 243 -0.17 -9.73 11.95
C GLN A 243 -1.53 -10.30 12.36
N TYR A 244 -2.59 -9.50 12.18
CA TYR A 244 -3.95 -9.83 12.61
C TYR A 244 -5.00 -9.30 11.61
N PRO A 245 -5.77 -10.18 10.92
CA PRO A 245 -5.49 -11.60 10.74
C PRO A 245 -4.09 -11.86 10.16
N ASP A 246 -3.51 -13.04 10.39
CA ASP A 246 -2.17 -13.34 9.91
C ASP A 246 -2.13 -13.59 8.38
N ILE A 247 -0.93 -13.81 7.82
CA ILE A 247 -0.75 -14.01 6.37
C ILE A 247 -1.49 -15.23 5.81
N LEU A 248 -1.84 -16.19 6.63
CA LEU A 248 -2.65 -17.35 6.23
C LEU A 248 -4.15 -17.11 6.43
N GLY A 249 -4.55 -15.97 6.99
CA GLY A 249 -5.93 -15.60 7.30
C GLY A 249 -6.38 -15.96 8.72
N ARG A 250 -5.52 -16.57 9.56
CA ARG A 250 -5.88 -17.05 10.91
C ARG A 250 -6.12 -15.89 11.85
N ILE A 251 -7.08 -16.07 12.74
CA ILE A 251 -7.45 -15.08 13.78
C ILE A 251 -7.12 -15.69 15.15
N ALA A 252 -6.42 -14.93 15.99
CA ALA A 252 -6.08 -15.32 17.35
C ALA A 252 -6.44 -14.26 18.37
N ASP A 253 -6.73 -14.65 19.62
CA ASP A 253 -6.76 -13.70 20.74
C ASP A 253 -5.32 -13.28 21.09
N LEU A 254 -5.05 -11.98 20.96
CA LEU A 254 -3.72 -11.42 21.25
C LEU A 254 -3.52 -11.08 22.73
N THR A 255 -4.57 -11.14 23.57
CA THR A 255 -4.51 -10.77 24.97
C THR A 255 -3.43 -11.54 25.76
N PRO A 256 -3.30 -12.89 25.62
CA PRO A 256 -2.23 -13.62 26.34
C PRO A 256 -0.81 -13.18 25.94
N LEU A 257 -0.62 -12.84 24.66
CA LEU A 257 0.67 -12.34 24.16
C LEU A 257 0.97 -10.94 24.67
N ALA A 258 -0.06 -10.05 24.75
CA ALA A 258 0.07 -8.72 25.33
C ALA A 258 0.50 -8.81 26.80
N ASP A 259 -0.15 -9.67 27.59
CA ASP A 259 0.17 -9.90 28.98
C ASP A 259 1.63 -10.39 29.17
N ALA A 260 2.07 -11.33 28.32
CA ALA A 260 3.43 -11.83 28.35
C ALA A 260 4.47 -10.76 27.97
N CYS A 261 4.18 -9.95 26.96
CA CYS A 261 5.03 -8.80 26.59
C CYS A 261 5.17 -7.82 27.77
N HIS A 262 4.05 -7.42 28.38
CA HIS A 262 4.01 -6.45 29.47
C HIS A 262 4.71 -6.96 30.73
N ALA A 263 4.54 -8.24 31.07
CA ALA A 263 5.25 -8.88 32.19
C ALA A 263 6.79 -8.79 32.01
N ASN A 264 7.29 -8.82 30.78
CA ASN A 264 8.68 -8.70 30.43
C ASN A 264 9.11 -7.27 30.06
N LYS A 265 8.23 -6.27 30.18
CA LYS A 265 8.48 -4.87 29.76
C LYS A 265 8.83 -4.73 28.27
N ALA A 266 8.38 -5.65 27.45
CA ALA A 266 8.39 -5.59 26.01
C ALA A 266 7.05 -4.98 25.52
N LEU A 267 6.98 -4.57 24.25
CA LEU A 267 5.75 -4.04 23.65
C LEU A 267 5.17 -5.05 22.67
N LEU A 268 3.84 -5.11 22.61
CA LEU A 268 3.12 -5.80 21.55
C LEU A 268 2.82 -4.82 20.40
N ILE A 269 3.28 -5.17 19.20
CA ILE A 269 2.97 -4.48 17.94
C ILE A 269 2.08 -5.40 17.12
N ALA A 270 0.87 -4.93 16.79
CA ALA A 270 -0.03 -5.62 15.87
C ALA A 270 -0.05 -4.94 14.50
N VAL A 271 -0.02 -5.75 13.44
CA VAL A 271 -0.07 -5.30 12.04
C VAL A 271 -1.41 -5.74 11.44
N VAL A 272 -2.18 -4.79 10.92
CA VAL A 272 -3.48 -5.04 10.26
C VAL A 272 -3.33 -4.74 8.77
N THR A 273 -3.38 -5.76 7.92
CA THR A 273 -3.29 -5.61 6.47
C THR A 273 -4.66 -5.46 5.81
N GLU A 274 -5.73 -5.89 6.49
CA GLU A 274 -7.13 -5.77 6.04
C GLU A 274 -7.98 -5.06 7.12
N PRO A 275 -8.06 -3.73 7.08
CA PRO A 275 -8.76 -2.96 8.12
C PRO A 275 -10.29 -3.15 8.12
N VAL A 276 -10.89 -3.64 7.03
CA VAL A 276 -12.32 -3.98 6.98
C VAL A 276 -12.65 -5.11 7.96
N ALA A 277 -11.69 -5.98 8.26
CA ALA A 277 -11.83 -7.04 9.26
C ALA A 277 -12.28 -6.50 10.63
N LEU A 278 -11.82 -5.31 11.00
CA LEU A 278 -12.14 -4.68 12.29
C LEU A 278 -13.60 -4.22 12.40
N GLY A 279 -14.37 -4.32 11.33
CA GLY A 279 -15.84 -4.22 11.40
C GLY A 279 -16.55 -5.46 11.93
N ALA A 280 -15.85 -6.61 11.98
CA ALA A 280 -16.39 -7.89 12.42
C ALA A 280 -15.65 -8.51 13.62
N ILE A 281 -14.35 -8.27 13.74
CA ILE A 281 -13.51 -8.84 14.80
C ILE A 281 -12.97 -7.75 15.72
N ARG A 282 -12.62 -8.14 16.93
CA ARG A 282 -12.09 -7.26 17.97
C ARG A 282 -10.77 -6.62 17.49
N SER A 283 -10.61 -5.32 17.69
CA SER A 283 -9.39 -4.62 17.31
C SER A 283 -8.19 -5.00 18.18
N PRO A 284 -6.96 -4.96 17.66
CA PRO A 284 -5.77 -5.26 18.45
C PRO A 284 -5.56 -4.32 19.65
N GLY A 285 -5.94 -3.04 19.55
CA GLY A 285 -5.89 -2.11 20.68
C GLY A 285 -6.77 -2.52 21.83
N GLU A 286 -7.98 -3.07 21.55
CA GLU A 286 -8.88 -3.63 22.59
C GLU A 286 -8.36 -4.94 23.21
N MET A 287 -7.38 -5.59 22.57
CA MET A 287 -6.62 -6.73 23.09
C MET A 287 -5.28 -6.30 23.75
N ASP A 288 -5.20 -5.03 24.11
CA ASP A 288 -4.08 -4.41 24.84
C ASP A 288 -2.76 -4.29 24.06
N ALA A 289 -2.77 -4.35 22.72
CA ALA A 289 -1.61 -4.02 21.92
C ALA A 289 -1.14 -2.58 22.19
N ASP A 290 0.18 -2.36 22.28
CA ASP A 290 0.77 -1.06 22.60
C ASP A 290 0.84 -0.14 21.39
N ILE A 291 1.13 -0.74 20.22
CA ILE A 291 1.21 -0.06 18.92
C ILE A 291 0.44 -0.92 17.92
N VAL A 292 -0.44 -0.30 17.16
CA VAL A 292 -1.17 -0.97 16.08
C VAL A 292 -0.88 -0.21 14.78
N VAL A 293 -0.38 -0.94 13.80
CA VAL A 293 -0.04 -0.38 12.48
C VAL A 293 -0.72 -1.19 11.39
N GLY A 294 -0.75 -0.68 10.19
CA GLY A 294 -1.37 -1.44 9.11
C GLY A 294 -1.41 -0.71 7.79
N GLU A 295 -2.14 -1.32 6.86
CA GLU A 295 -2.39 -0.80 5.52
C GLU A 295 -3.86 -0.39 5.39
N GLY A 296 -4.10 0.85 4.97
CA GLY A 296 -5.45 1.38 4.81
C GLY A 296 -6.03 1.25 3.39
N GLN A 297 -5.35 0.58 2.48
CA GLN A 297 -5.69 0.50 1.05
C GLN A 297 -7.15 0.07 0.80
N SER A 298 -7.67 -0.89 1.55
CA SER A 298 -9.04 -1.41 1.42
C SER A 298 -10.14 -0.35 1.60
N LEU A 299 -9.83 0.77 2.24
CA LEU A 299 -10.77 1.84 2.52
C LEU A 299 -10.45 3.10 1.69
N GLY A 300 -11.05 3.19 0.52
CA GLY A 300 -11.00 4.38 -0.35
C GLY A 300 -9.85 4.43 -1.36
N VAL A 301 -8.92 3.46 -1.33
CA VAL A 301 -7.80 3.41 -2.28
C VAL A 301 -7.91 2.17 -3.16
N GLY A 302 -8.20 2.34 -4.44
CA GLY A 302 -8.31 1.24 -5.40
C GLY A 302 -6.96 0.58 -5.69
N LEU A 303 -7.02 -0.66 -6.22
CA LEU A 303 -5.82 -1.37 -6.68
C LEU A 303 -5.27 -0.72 -7.95
N GLN A 304 -3.99 -0.34 -7.94
CA GLN A 304 -3.30 0.32 -9.06
C GLN A 304 -1.87 -0.19 -9.22
N PHE A 305 -1.72 -1.49 -9.43
CA PHE A 305 -0.44 -2.15 -9.76
C PHE A 305 0.72 -1.88 -8.77
N GLY A 306 0.40 -1.77 -7.49
CA GLY A 306 1.41 -1.64 -6.44
C GLY A 306 1.42 -0.29 -5.71
N GLY A 307 0.35 0.43 -5.74
CA GLY A 307 0.15 1.68 -5.01
C GLY A 307 -0.74 2.66 -5.76
N PRO A 308 -1.04 3.83 -5.17
CA PRO A 308 -0.54 4.25 -3.86
C PRO A 308 -1.18 3.48 -2.70
N TYR A 309 -0.54 3.56 -1.51
CA TYR A 309 -1.01 2.99 -0.26
C TYR A 309 -1.12 4.06 0.82
N VAL A 310 -1.68 3.71 1.98
CA VAL A 310 -1.75 4.60 3.16
C VAL A 310 -1.47 3.82 4.42
N GLY A 311 -0.32 4.07 5.04
CA GLY A 311 0.05 3.42 6.28
C GLY A 311 -0.74 3.98 7.46
N LEU A 312 -1.31 3.08 8.25
CA LEU A 312 -2.01 3.37 9.50
C LEU A 312 -1.04 3.19 10.67
N PHE A 313 -1.11 4.09 11.65
CA PHE A 313 -0.26 4.03 12.82
C PHE A 313 -0.98 4.60 14.04
N GLY A 314 -1.28 3.76 15.01
CA GLY A 314 -1.87 4.16 16.30
C GLY A 314 -1.05 3.60 17.47
N CYS A 315 -1.15 4.22 18.63
CA CYS A 315 -0.52 3.74 19.85
C CYS A 315 -1.27 4.20 21.11
N LYS A 316 -0.88 3.64 22.26
CA LYS A 316 -1.33 4.13 23.57
C LYS A 316 -0.79 5.55 23.83
N ASP A 317 -1.57 6.41 24.43
CA ASP A 317 -1.27 7.84 24.68
C ASP A 317 0.09 8.06 25.38
N LYS A 318 0.44 7.21 26.34
CA LYS A 318 1.73 7.27 27.04
C LYS A 318 2.96 7.26 26.11
N TYR A 319 2.80 6.83 24.86
CA TYR A 319 3.89 6.71 23.89
C TYR A 319 3.88 7.78 22.77
N VAL A 320 2.89 8.67 22.73
CA VAL A 320 2.69 9.65 21.67
C VAL A 320 3.95 10.47 21.34
N ARG A 321 4.79 10.77 22.35
CA ARG A 321 6.06 11.53 22.16
C ARG A 321 7.13 10.75 21.40
N GLN A 322 6.99 9.43 21.24
CA GLN A 322 7.91 8.57 20.49
C GLN A 322 7.34 8.17 19.12
N MET A 323 6.08 8.53 18.84
CA MET A 323 5.39 8.19 17.60
C MET A 323 6.11 8.83 16.38
N PRO A 324 6.33 8.09 15.28
CA PRO A 324 6.82 8.67 14.02
C PRO A 324 5.75 9.49 13.32
N GLY A 325 6.16 10.24 12.29
CA GLY A 325 5.26 10.98 11.42
C GLY A 325 4.64 12.23 12.08
N ARG A 326 3.79 12.91 11.32
CA ARG A 326 3.13 14.14 11.77
C ARG A 326 1.95 13.86 12.65
N LEU A 327 1.70 14.81 13.55
CA LEU A 327 0.51 14.86 14.39
C LEU A 327 -0.19 16.20 14.20
N CYS A 328 -1.48 16.15 13.93
CA CYS A 328 -2.36 17.29 13.93
C CYS A 328 -3.10 17.37 15.27
N GLY A 329 -3.07 18.54 15.89
CA GLY A 329 -3.75 18.80 17.16
C GLY A 329 -4.80 19.87 17.02
N GLU A 330 -5.82 19.82 17.87
CA GLU A 330 -6.82 20.87 18.02
C GLU A 330 -6.29 21.97 18.94
N THR A 331 -6.61 23.21 18.60
CA THR A 331 -6.25 24.41 19.37
C THR A 331 -7.36 25.47 19.24
N VAL A 332 -7.12 26.63 19.80
CA VAL A 332 -7.95 27.83 19.61
C VAL A 332 -7.10 28.99 19.09
N ASP A 333 -7.69 29.85 18.26
CA ASP A 333 -7.06 31.07 17.81
C ASP A 333 -7.12 32.20 18.87
N ALA A 334 -6.63 33.39 18.51
CA ALA A 334 -6.60 34.53 19.41
C ALA A 334 -8.01 35.02 19.83
N ASP A 335 -9.02 34.72 19.03
CA ASP A 335 -10.42 35.05 19.32
C ASP A 335 -11.16 33.92 20.04
N GLY A 336 -10.47 32.81 20.41
CA GLY A 336 -11.04 31.65 21.05
C GLY A 336 -11.81 30.71 20.11
N LYS A 337 -11.68 30.86 18.78
CA LYS A 337 -12.29 29.96 17.81
C LYS A 337 -11.44 28.70 17.64
N ARG A 338 -12.12 27.58 17.44
CA ARG A 338 -11.50 26.30 17.18
C ARG A 338 -10.61 26.34 15.94
N GLY A 339 -9.40 25.82 16.04
CA GLY A 339 -8.45 25.70 14.95
C GLY A 339 -7.60 24.44 15.08
N PHE A 340 -6.78 24.18 14.07
CA PHE A 340 -5.92 23.00 13.99
C PHE A 340 -4.49 23.41 13.65
N VAL A 341 -3.52 22.67 14.22
CA VAL A 341 -2.08 22.93 14.00
C VAL A 341 -1.33 21.59 13.91
N LEU A 342 -0.16 21.61 13.27
CA LEU A 342 0.81 20.54 13.46
C LEU A 342 1.42 20.66 14.84
N THR A 343 1.47 19.55 15.57
CA THR A 343 1.98 19.52 16.94
C THR A 343 3.17 18.56 17.09
N LEU A 344 3.96 18.73 18.16
CA LEU A 344 5.16 17.94 18.45
C LEU A 344 6.20 17.91 17.31
N SER A 345 6.26 18.94 16.46
CA SER A 345 7.14 19.02 15.28
C SER A 345 8.64 18.98 15.63
N THR A 346 9.01 19.21 16.88
CA THR A 346 10.41 19.09 17.35
C THR A 346 10.99 17.68 17.21
N ARG A 347 10.18 16.66 16.91
CA ARG A 347 10.60 15.27 16.63
C ARG A 347 11.05 15.07 15.19
N GLU A 348 10.67 15.97 14.27
CA GLU A 348 10.82 15.78 12.83
C GLU A 348 12.24 16.11 12.34
N GLN A 349 12.60 15.54 11.19
CA GLN A 349 13.96 15.61 10.63
C GLN A 349 14.39 17.03 10.24
N HIS A 350 13.48 17.90 9.81
CA HIS A 350 13.81 19.28 9.43
C HIS A 350 14.24 20.13 10.64
N ILE A 351 13.95 19.71 11.86
CA ILE A 351 14.39 20.34 13.10
C ILE A 351 15.57 19.58 13.72
N ARG A 352 15.45 18.26 13.89
CA ARG A 352 16.43 17.45 14.62
C ARG A 352 17.52 16.81 13.75
N ARG A 353 17.35 16.84 12.43
CA ARG A 353 18.29 16.26 11.47
C ARG A 353 18.57 14.77 11.80
N GLU A 354 19.84 14.39 12.00
CA GLU A 354 20.25 13.02 12.34
C GLU A 354 19.69 12.50 13.69
N LYS A 355 19.20 13.41 14.55
CA LYS A 355 18.58 13.06 15.83
C LYS A 355 17.06 12.99 15.77
N ALA A 356 16.47 13.04 14.58
CA ALA A 356 15.03 12.93 14.41
C ALA A 356 14.52 11.57 14.89
N THR A 357 13.25 11.56 15.31
CA THR A 357 12.60 10.33 15.76
C THR A 357 12.43 9.33 14.61
N SER A 358 12.27 9.82 13.38
CA SER A 358 12.02 9.03 12.19
C SER A 358 12.48 9.78 10.94
N ASN A 359 12.71 9.06 9.85
CA ASN A 359 12.97 9.61 8.52
C ASN A 359 11.68 9.92 7.72
N ILE A 360 10.51 9.66 8.27
CA ILE A 360 9.23 10.01 7.65
C ILE A 360 9.15 11.53 7.49
N CYS A 361 9.06 12.00 6.25
CA CYS A 361 9.05 13.42 5.91
C CYS A 361 7.63 13.96 5.73
N THR A 362 6.87 13.32 4.84
CA THR A 362 5.48 13.68 4.54
C THR A 362 4.56 12.51 4.88
N ASN A 363 3.28 12.77 4.88
CA ASN A 363 2.24 11.74 4.96
C ASN A 363 1.62 11.52 3.55
N SER A 364 0.90 10.41 3.37
CA SER A 364 0.14 10.11 2.15
C SER A 364 -1.20 10.85 2.18
N GLY A 365 -1.16 12.20 2.12
CA GLY A 365 -2.30 13.07 2.43
C GLY A 365 -3.54 12.82 1.58
N LEU A 366 -3.39 12.62 0.26
CA LEU A 366 -4.53 12.36 -0.63
C LEU A 366 -5.15 10.97 -0.37
N CYS A 367 -4.33 9.97 -0.09
CA CYS A 367 -4.81 8.64 0.27
C CYS A 367 -5.48 8.65 1.67
N ALA A 368 -4.95 9.42 2.62
CA ALA A 368 -5.58 9.64 3.92
C ALA A 368 -6.95 10.33 3.78
N LEU A 369 -7.09 11.29 2.85
CA LEU A 369 -8.37 11.90 2.53
C LEU A 369 -9.34 10.87 1.93
N ALA A 370 -8.90 10.06 0.95
CA ALA A 370 -9.72 9.02 0.35
C ALA A 370 -10.24 8.03 1.40
N PHE A 371 -9.34 7.57 2.29
CA PHE A 371 -9.69 6.75 3.44
C PHE A 371 -10.75 7.41 4.32
N SER A 372 -10.53 8.68 4.71
CA SER A 372 -11.45 9.41 5.60
C SER A 372 -12.82 9.63 4.98
N VAL A 373 -12.89 9.95 3.70
CA VAL A 373 -14.16 10.10 2.96
C VAL A 373 -14.90 8.76 2.93
N HIS A 374 -14.21 7.66 2.58
CA HIS A 374 -14.83 6.34 2.52
C HIS A 374 -15.33 5.89 3.89
N MET A 375 -14.51 6.02 4.94
CA MET A 375 -14.91 5.71 6.31
C MET A 375 -16.11 6.54 6.78
N THR A 376 -16.16 7.82 6.41
CA THR A 376 -17.30 8.70 6.75
C THR A 376 -18.57 8.26 6.04
N LEU A 377 -18.49 7.83 4.77
CA LEU A 377 -19.63 7.32 4.01
C LEU A 377 -20.16 6.00 4.57
N LEU A 378 -19.27 5.11 4.99
CA LEU A 378 -19.64 3.85 5.63
C LEU A 378 -20.25 4.09 7.02
N GLY A 379 -19.60 4.89 7.83
CA GLY A 379 -19.86 4.97 9.25
C GLY A 379 -19.70 3.61 9.96
N GLU A 380 -20.01 3.52 11.23
CA GLU A 380 -19.92 2.26 12.00
C GLU A 380 -20.83 1.18 11.40
N ARG A 381 -22.09 1.54 11.09
CA ARG A 381 -23.05 0.59 10.53
C ARG A 381 -22.63 0.05 9.18
N GLY A 382 -22.15 0.92 8.27
CA GLY A 382 -21.71 0.51 6.95
C GLY A 382 -20.47 -0.38 7.00
N LEU A 383 -19.49 -0.05 7.85
CA LEU A 383 -18.29 -0.87 8.03
C LEU A 383 -18.64 -2.27 8.55
N ARG A 384 -19.53 -2.37 9.54
CA ARG A 384 -20.00 -3.67 10.06
C ARG A 384 -20.76 -4.48 9.00
N GLN A 385 -21.58 -3.83 8.18
CA GLN A 385 -22.29 -4.50 7.08
C GLN A 385 -21.33 -4.97 5.99
N LEU A 386 -20.36 -4.14 5.60
CA LEU A 386 -19.31 -4.48 4.65
C LEU A 386 -18.51 -5.69 5.14
N ALA A 387 -18.07 -5.67 6.38
CA ALA A 387 -17.35 -6.79 6.99
C ALA A 387 -18.21 -8.08 7.00
N ALA A 388 -19.49 -7.99 7.34
CA ALA A 388 -20.38 -9.14 7.32
C ALA A 388 -20.55 -9.74 5.91
N ILE A 389 -20.71 -8.90 4.89
CA ILE A 389 -20.81 -9.35 3.48
C ILE A 389 -19.54 -10.08 3.07
N ASN A 390 -18.37 -9.50 3.36
CA ASN A 390 -17.08 -10.10 3.03
C ASN A 390 -16.90 -11.46 3.71
N HIS A 391 -17.20 -11.56 5.00
CA HIS A 391 -17.08 -12.81 5.74
C HIS A 391 -18.03 -13.89 5.23
N VAL A 392 -19.30 -13.56 5.00
CA VAL A 392 -20.29 -14.53 4.48
C VAL A 392 -19.88 -15.04 3.09
N GLY A 393 -19.42 -14.15 2.21
CA GLY A 393 -18.90 -14.52 0.89
C GLY A 393 -17.68 -15.45 0.99
N ALA A 394 -16.74 -15.13 1.89
CA ALA A 394 -15.54 -15.93 2.10
C ALA A 394 -15.85 -17.30 2.68
N ALA A 395 -16.78 -17.40 3.64
CA ALA A 395 -17.21 -18.66 4.21
C ALA A 395 -17.84 -19.57 3.14
N ALA A 396 -18.73 -19.02 2.31
CA ALA A 396 -19.35 -19.76 1.20
C ALA A 396 -18.31 -20.24 0.16
N ALA A 397 -17.35 -19.37 -0.18
CA ALA A 397 -16.28 -19.74 -1.10
C ALA A 397 -15.36 -20.82 -0.53
N ALA A 398 -14.98 -20.71 0.75
CA ALA A 398 -14.17 -21.72 1.43
C ALA A 398 -14.86 -23.09 1.48
N GLU A 399 -16.15 -23.12 1.83
CA GLU A 399 -16.96 -24.34 1.83
C GLU A 399 -17.02 -24.97 0.43
N ARG A 400 -17.27 -24.14 -0.61
CA ARG A 400 -17.35 -24.63 -1.99
C ARG A 400 -16.04 -25.19 -2.52
N LEU A 401 -14.92 -24.50 -2.24
CA LEU A 401 -13.59 -24.91 -2.70
C LEU A 401 -13.09 -26.15 -1.95
N ALA A 402 -13.41 -26.31 -0.68
CA ALA A 402 -13.06 -27.50 0.12
C ALA A 402 -13.79 -28.78 -0.32
N GLN A 403 -14.87 -28.69 -1.14
CA GLN A 403 -15.53 -29.84 -1.74
C GLN A 403 -14.75 -30.45 -2.91
N ILE A 404 -13.74 -29.76 -3.43
CA ILE A 404 -12.91 -30.25 -4.53
C ILE A 404 -11.99 -31.40 -4.01
N PRO A 405 -11.96 -32.55 -4.66
CA PRO A 405 -11.15 -33.66 -4.20
C PRO A 405 -9.66 -33.30 -4.04
N GLY A 406 -9.11 -33.57 -2.87
CA GLY A 406 -7.70 -33.31 -2.54
C GLY A 406 -7.40 -31.86 -2.11
N VAL A 407 -8.39 -30.98 -2.08
CA VAL A 407 -8.26 -29.62 -1.52
C VAL A 407 -8.65 -29.63 -0.05
N GLU A 408 -7.78 -29.12 0.81
CA GLU A 408 -7.99 -29.02 2.25
C GLU A 408 -8.07 -27.55 2.67
N LEU A 409 -9.07 -27.16 3.47
CA LEU A 409 -9.10 -25.85 4.12
C LEU A 409 -8.16 -25.89 5.32
N VAL A 410 -7.14 -25.04 5.33
CA VAL A 410 -6.15 -24.96 6.41
C VAL A 410 -6.64 -24.15 7.59
N THR A 411 -7.32 -23.04 7.32
CA THR A 411 -7.80 -22.11 8.33
C THR A 411 -9.23 -22.42 8.72
N ASP A 412 -9.48 -22.69 9.99
CA ASP A 412 -10.82 -22.92 10.57
C ASP A 412 -11.48 -21.63 11.08
N THR A 413 -10.69 -20.60 11.31
CA THR A 413 -11.14 -19.27 11.78
C THR A 413 -10.48 -18.20 10.92
N PHE A 414 -11.27 -17.48 10.14
CA PHE A 414 -10.77 -16.44 9.21
C PHE A 414 -11.83 -15.32 9.04
N PHE A 415 -11.41 -14.21 8.44
CA PHE A 415 -12.32 -13.11 8.09
C PHE A 415 -12.76 -13.20 6.62
N ASN A 416 -12.01 -12.63 5.69
CA ASN A 416 -12.31 -12.61 4.25
C ASN A 416 -11.20 -13.29 3.41
N GLU A 417 -10.16 -13.73 4.07
CA GLU A 417 -9.02 -14.42 3.48
C GLU A 417 -8.76 -15.72 4.22
N PHE A 418 -8.55 -16.79 3.48
CA PHE A 418 -8.30 -18.13 4.00
C PHE A 418 -7.26 -18.87 3.16
N THR A 419 -6.68 -19.91 3.72
CA THR A 419 -5.65 -20.68 3.04
C THR A 419 -6.17 -22.09 2.72
N LEU A 420 -5.99 -22.49 1.46
CA LEU A 420 -6.19 -23.86 0.98
C LEU A 420 -4.85 -24.55 0.87
N LYS A 421 -4.83 -25.86 1.14
CA LYS A 421 -3.73 -26.76 0.82
C LYS A 421 -4.15 -27.63 -0.36
N LEU A 422 -3.42 -27.50 -1.47
CA LEU A 422 -3.66 -28.26 -2.69
C LEU A 422 -2.89 -29.59 -2.67
N PRO A 423 -3.32 -30.61 -3.44
CA PRO A 423 -2.60 -31.88 -3.56
C PRO A 423 -1.27 -31.76 -4.32
N VAL A 424 -1.05 -30.63 -4.99
CA VAL A 424 0.14 -30.29 -5.78
C VAL A 424 0.65 -28.89 -5.42
N GLU A 425 1.81 -28.52 -5.93
CA GLU A 425 2.32 -27.13 -5.77
C GLU A 425 1.33 -26.10 -6.30
N ALA A 426 0.99 -25.10 -5.50
CA ALA A 426 0.01 -24.08 -5.86
C ALA A 426 0.47 -23.13 -6.97
N ARG A 427 1.79 -22.87 -7.11
CA ARG A 427 2.31 -21.88 -8.06
C ARG A 427 2.01 -22.20 -9.53
N PRO A 428 2.22 -23.44 -10.04
CA PRO A 428 1.81 -23.82 -11.40
C PRO A 428 0.30 -23.74 -11.59
N VAL A 429 -0.49 -24.15 -10.59
CA VAL A 429 -1.97 -24.11 -10.63
C VAL A 429 -2.46 -22.67 -10.80
N VAL A 430 -1.97 -21.74 -9.98
CA VAL A 430 -2.32 -20.30 -10.09
C VAL A 430 -1.97 -19.74 -11.47
N ARG A 431 -0.83 -20.12 -12.03
CA ARG A 431 -0.44 -19.69 -13.38
C ARG A 431 -1.41 -20.22 -14.45
N THR A 432 -1.74 -21.49 -14.41
CA THR A 432 -2.69 -22.10 -15.36
C THR A 432 -4.07 -21.44 -15.25
N LEU A 433 -4.54 -21.12 -14.05
CA LEU A 433 -5.81 -20.43 -13.84
C LEU A 433 -5.75 -18.99 -14.36
N ALA A 434 -4.64 -18.29 -14.17
CA ALA A 434 -4.44 -16.94 -14.74
C ALA A 434 -4.46 -16.94 -16.28
N ASP A 435 -3.89 -17.98 -16.93
CA ASP A 435 -3.95 -18.16 -18.38
C ASP A 435 -5.40 -18.42 -18.87
N ARG A 436 -6.29 -18.86 -17.98
CA ARG A 436 -7.74 -19.02 -18.22
C ARG A 436 -8.58 -17.79 -17.83
N GLY A 437 -7.92 -16.70 -17.43
CA GLY A 437 -8.57 -15.46 -17.01
C GLY A 437 -9.13 -15.46 -15.59
N ILE A 438 -8.61 -16.32 -14.69
CA ILE A 438 -9.01 -16.38 -13.28
C ILE A 438 -7.81 -16.07 -12.39
N LEU A 439 -7.88 -14.98 -11.64
CA LEU A 439 -6.85 -14.60 -10.67
C LEU A 439 -7.17 -15.27 -9.32
N ALA A 440 -6.76 -16.51 -9.19
CA ALA A 440 -7.22 -17.49 -8.19
C ALA A 440 -6.61 -17.34 -6.79
N GLY A 441 -5.87 -16.29 -6.52
CA GLY A 441 -5.23 -16.07 -5.21
C GLY A 441 -3.70 -16.06 -5.27
N VAL A 442 -3.05 -16.15 -4.12
CA VAL A 442 -1.59 -16.03 -3.98
C VAL A 442 -1.00 -17.33 -3.46
N SER A 443 -0.11 -17.97 -4.26
CA SER A 443 0.57 -19.17 -3.81
C SER A 443 1.62 -18.85 -2.74
N LEU A 444 1.66 -19.63 -1.66
CA LEU A 444 2.71 -19.52 -0.64
C LEU A 444 4.10 -19.82 -1.21
N GLY A 445 4.23 -20.67 -2.23
CA GLY A 445 5.49 -20.93 -2.94
C GLY A 445 6.04 -19.69 -3.69
N ARG A 446 5.21 -18.67 -3.97
CA ARG A 446 5.66 -17.36 -4.46
C ARG A 446 6.20 -16.49 -3.33
N LEU A 447 5.52 -16.48 -2.18
CA LEU A 447 5.88 -15.67 -1.02
C LEU A 447 7.10 -16.22 -0.28
N TYR A 448 7.25 -17.56 -0.30
CA TYR A 448 8.30 -18.30 0.39
C TYR A 448 8.98 -19.29 -0.57
N PRO A 449 9.74 -18.81 -1.58
CA PRO A 449 10.26 -19.65 -2.67
C PRO A 449 11.20 -20.76 -2.22
N ASP A 450 11.88 -20.57 -1.08
CA ASP A 450 12.85 -21.53 -0.53
C ASP A 450 12.22 -22.50 0.49
N GLN A 451 10.87 -22.50 0.64
CA GLN A 451 10.15 -23.27 1.66
C GLN A 451 9.24 -24.31 1.00
N ALA A 452 9.79 -25.50 0.70
CA ALA A 452 9.04 -26.60 0.07
C ALA A 452 7.78 -27.03 0.87
N ALA A 453 7.82 -26.94 2.20
CA ALA A 453 6.69 -27.25 3.07
C ALA A 453 5.46 -26.36 2.86
N LEU A 454 5.66 -25.16 2.29
CA LEU A 454 4.59 -24.18 2.01
C LEU A 454 4.15 -24.19 0.54
N ALA A 455 4.82 -24.93 -0.34
CA ALA A 455 4.61 -24.88 -1.79
C ALA A 455 3.16 -25.15 -2.22
N ASN A 456 2.45 -26.02 -1.47
CA ASN A 456 1.08 -26.42 -1.76
C ASN A 456 0.02 -25.44 -1.23
N GLY A 457 0.41 -24.40 -0.50
CA GLY A 457 -0.50 -23.43 0.08
C GLY A 457 -0.97 -22.38 -0.94
N LEU A 458 -2.26 -22.12 -0.96
CA LEU A 458 -2.93 -21.09 -1.77
C LEU A 458 -3.75 -20.19 -0.86
N ILE A 459 -3.39 -18.92 -0.78
CA ILE A 459 -4.17 -17.89 -0.09
C ILE A 459 -5.26 -17.40 -1.05
N VAL A 460 -6.50 -17.38 -0.57
CA VAL A 460 -7.69 -16.93 -1.33
C VAL A 460 -8.38 -15.82 -0.56
N ALA A 461 -8.63 -14.71 -1.19
CA ALA A 461 -9.38 -13.58 -0.61
C ALA A 461 -10.70 -13.36 -1.35
N VAL A 462 -11.73 -13.02 -0.59
CA VAL A 462 -13.07 -12.73 -1.09
C VAL A 462 -13.54 -11.39 -0.50
N THR A 463 -14.14 -10.56 -1.33
CA THR A 463 -14.69 -9.28 -0.90
C THR A 463 -16.12 -9.11 -1.42
N GLU A 464 -16.78 -8.01 -1.08
CA GLU A 464 -18.12 -7.67 -1.62
C GLU A 464 -18.16 -7.55 -3.14
N THR A 465 -17.00 -7.49 -3.78
CA THR A 465 -16.92 -7.43 -5.25
C THR A 465 -16.89 -8.80 -5.93
N THR A 466 -16.78 -9.87 -5.14
CA THR A 466 -16.74 -11.25 -5.64
C THR A 466 -18.16 -11.80 -5.75
N THR A 467 -18.56 -12.28 -6.91
CA THR A 467 -19.89 -12.86 -7.13
C THR A 467 -19.92 -14.39 -6.90
N ALA A 468 -21.11 -14.96 -6.76
CA ALA A 468 -21.28 -16.40 -6.68
C ALA A 468 -20.83 -17.10 -7.97
N GLU A 469 -21.03 -16.45 -9.12
CA GLU A 469 -20.58 -16.91 -10.43
C GLU A 469 -19.05 -16.99 -10.49
N ASP A 470 -18.35 -15.99 -9.95
CA ASP A 470 -16.87 -15.99 -9.87
C ASP A 470 -16.36 -17.20 -9.06
N VAL A 471 -17.02 -17.48 -7.93
CA VAL A 471 -16.67 -18.62 -7.07
C VAL A 471 -16.88 -19.94 -7.80
N GLU A 472 -17.99 -20.13 -8.52
CA GLU A 472 -18.24 -21.35 -9.30
C GLU A 472 -17.30 -21.49 -10.49
N MET A 473 -16.98 -20.41 -11.19
CA MET A 473 -15.97 -20.40 -12.25
C MET A 473 -14.61 -20.84 -11.72
N PHE A 474 -14.19 -20.29 -10.58
CA PHE A 474 -12.95 -20.67 -9.93
C PHE A 474 -12.97 -22.15 -9.49
N ALA A 475 -14.02 -22.58 -8.81
CA ALA A 475 -14.12 -23.96 -8.32
C ALA A 475 -14.07 -24.99 -9.47
N THR A 476 -14.81 -24.74 -10.55
CA THR A 476 -14.83 -25.61 -11.74
C THR A 476 -13.45 -25.68 -12.40
N ALA A 477 -12.83 -24.51 -12.64
CA ALA A 477 -11.52 -24.44 -13.27
C ALA A 477 -10.41 -25.06 -12.38
N LEU A 478 -10.46 -24.87 -11.06
CA LEU A 478 -9.53 -25.48 -10.12
C LEU A 478 -9.65 -27.00 -10.13
N GLN A 479 -10.88 -27.54 -10.11
CA GLN A 479 -11.12 -29.00 -10.18
C GLN A 479 -10.57 -29.59 -11.49
N GLU A 480 -10.75 -28.93 -12.62
CA GLU A 480 -10.20 -29.35 -13.91
C GLU A 480 -8.67 -29.33 -13.96
N VAL A 481 -8.04 -28.35 -13.31
CA VAL A 481 -6.57 -28.21 -13.28
C VAL A 481 -5.94 -29.25 -12.35
N LEU A 482 -6.67 -29.68 -11.33
CA LEU A 482 -6.21 -30.70 -10.37
C LEU A 482 -6.50 -32.15 -10.80
N ALA A 483 -7.39 -32.35 -11.79
CA ALA A 483 -7.72 -33.68 -12.35
C ALA A 483 -6.62 -34.19 -13.31
#